data_01cc8a53c703dc41c55b6a3a2cf5ad62
#
_entry.id   01cc8a53c703dc41c55b6a3a2cf5ad62
#
_cell.length_a   1.000
_cell.length_b   1.000
_cell.length_c   1.000
_cell.angle_alpha   90.00
_cell.angle_beta   90.00
_cell.angle_gamma   90.00
#
_symmetry.space_group_name_H-M   'P 1'
#
loop_
_entity.id
_entity.type
_entity.pdbx_description
1 polymer ?
#
loop_
_entity_poly.entity_id
_entity_poly.type
_entity_poly.pdbx_seq_one_letter_code
_entity_poly.pdbx_strand_id
1 'polypeptide(L)'
;MASVRAAAVAGMFYPADPRSLNAELDELLGGIDAPAPRLGFPKALVVPHAGYLYSGPVAARAFEELGAARGIVRRVVLLGPVHRVPVRGLAVPTVDAFATPLGNIALDHAALASARELPHVVASDLAHLQEHALEVQLPFLQRQLGEFSLAPFAVGDATVAEVAQVIERLWGGPETLIVISTDLSHYQPYARACEIDRATLTRIASFATNLDHHEACGATPLNGFLAAARERRLSIKLLAACNSGDTAGGKGQVVGYSSFALYEPGAELSLEEAGRTLLAIARAAIEARLFGAAQAIDAPWLRQAGATFVTLTRDGALRGCIGSLQAERSLGTDVAENAIAAAFRDPRFPAVTPAEWPGVRLEVSLLSAAKPMRFADEEDLLAQLRPGEDGVILEHEGRRATYLPQVWESINDKRQFLRELARKAGLPDGVRLARCTILRYRVTKWTE
;
A
#
# COMPACT_ATOMS: atom_id res chain seq x y z
N MET A 1 13.40 -3.57 -31.69
CA MET A 1 13.65 -3.42 -30.24
C MET A 1 12.54 -2.52 -29.70
N ALA A 2 12.01 -2.82 -28.52
CA ALA A 2 11.04 -1.95 -27.88
C ALA A 2 11.63 -0.56 -27.64
N SER A 3 10.88 0.51 -27.93
CA SER A 3 11.28 1.89 -27.67
C SER A 3 11.06 2.20 -26.18
N VAL A 4 12.07 2.78 -25.53
CA VAL A 4 12.04 3.00 -24.09
C VAL A 4 12.42 4.44 -23.76
N ARG A 5 11.58 5.13 -22.98
CA ARG A 5 11.93 6.41 -22.37
C ARG A 5 12.90 6.16 -21.21
N ALA A 6 14.12 6.69 -21.33
CA ALA A 6 15.11 6.62 -20.28
C ALA A 6 14.68 7.47 -19.05
N ALA A 7 15.15 7.09 -17.84
CA ALA A 7 14.95 7.88 -16.65
C ALA A 7 15.63 9.26 -16.81
N ALA A 8 14.88 10.34 -16.55
CA ALA A 8 15.34 11.71 -16.73
C ALA A 8 15.95 12.30 -15.46
N VAL A 9 15.54 11.83 -14.27
CA VAL A 9 15.93 12.41 -12.97
C VAL A 9 16.55 11.39 -11.99
N ALA A 10 16.88 10.19 -12.47
CA ALA A 10 17.66 9.22 -11.69
C ALA A 10 19.06 9.79 -11.36
N GLY A 11 19.49 9.68 -10.12
CA GLY A 11 20.71 10.29 -9.59
C GLY A 11 20.56 11.77 -9.18
N MET A 12 19.39 12.38 -9.40
CA MET A 12 19.07 13.75 -9.01
C MET A 12 17.91 13.83 -8.02
N PHE A 13 16.78 13.19 -8.33
CA PHE A 13 15.58 13.19 -7.48
C PHE A 13 15.48 11.94 -6.61
N TYR A 14 16.09 10.86 -7.06
CA TYR A 14 16.20 9.57 -6.36
C TYR A 14 17.48 8.84 -6.84
N PRO A 15 18.03 7.87 -6.10
CA PRO A 15 19.26 7.18 -6.47
C PRO A 15 19.20 6.50 -7.85
N ALA A 16 20.29 6.63 -8.62
CA ALA A 16 20.44 5.94 -9.91
C ALA A 16 20.85 4.47 -9.76
N ASP A 17 21.51 4.12 -8.64
CA ASP A 17 21.87 2.73 -8.34
C ASP A 17 20.66 1.95 -7.81
N PRO A 18 20.31 0.79 -8.39
CA PRO A 18 19.14 0.02 -7.96
C PRO A 18 19.15 -0.42 -6.49
N ARG A 19 20.34 -0.73 -5.95
CA ARG A 19 20.46 -1.17 -4.55
C ARG A 19 20.22 -0.02 -3.60
N SER A 20 20.82 1.13 -3.88
CA SER A 20 20.65 2.36 -3.10
C SER A 20 19.19 2.83 -3.15
N LEU A 21 18.57 2.76 -4.33
CA LEU A 21 17.16 3.12 -4.49
C LEU A 21 16.23 2.19 -3.70
N ASN A 22 16.43 0.87 -3.77
CA ASN A 22 15.66 -0.07 -2.95
C ASN A 22 15.84 0.18 -1.46
N ALA A 23 17.07 0.47 -1.01
CA ALA A 23 17.36 0.76 0.40
C ALA A 23 16.63 2.03 0.87
N GLU A 24 16.64 3.11 0.07
CA GLU A 24 15.91 4.35 0.37
C GLU A 24 14.39 4.13 0.38
N LEU A 25 13.86 3.41 -0.60
CA LEU A 25 12.43 3.05 -0.62
C LEU A 25 12.04 2.20 0.59
N ASP A 26 12.88 1.25 1.00
CA ASP A 26 12.64 0.43 2.20
C ASP A 26 12.68 1.27 3.47
N GLU A 27 13.53 2.30 3.53
CA GLU A 27 13.57 3.25 4.64
C GLU A 27 12.30 4.11 4.68
N LEU A 28 11.94 4.71 3.56
CA LEU A 28 10.76 5.57 3.44
C LEU A 28 9.45 4.81 3.73
N LEU A 29 9.30 3.60 3.20
CA LEU A 29 8.12 2.74 3.39
C LEU A 29 8.18 1.92 4.68
N GLY A 30 9.35 1.72 5.26
CA GLY A 30 9.58 0.92 6.48
C GLY A 30 9.60 1.72 7.77
N GLY A 31 9.86 3.03 7.71
CA GLY A 31 9.97 3.94 8.85
C GLY A 31 8.67 4.20 9.61
N ILE A 32 7.58 3.64 9.12
CA ILE A 32 6.27 3.70 9.76
C ILE A 32 6.10 2.42 10.57
N ASP A 33 5.79 2.56 11.85
CA ASP A 33 5.40 1.45 12.73
C ASP A 33 4.49 0.48 11.96
N ALA A 34 4.76 -0.84 12.07
CA ALA A 34 3.97 -1.84 11.36
C ALA A 34 2.48 -1.55 11.57
N PRO A 35 1.75 -1.02 10.59
CA PRO A 35 0.36 -0.66 10.78
C PRO A 35 -0.46 -1.92 11.04
N ALA A 36 -1.63 -1.75 11.66
CA ALA A 36 -2.65 -2.79 11.65
C ALA A 36 -2.85 -3.30 10.21
N PRO A 37 -3.23 -4.57 10.02
CA PRO A 37 -3.50 -5.11 8.69
C PRO A 37 -4.45 -4.18 7.94
N ARG A 38 -4.04 -3.71 6.77
CA ARG A 38 -4.90 -2.86 5.93
C ARG A 38 -5.77 -3.75 5.07
N LEU A 39 -7.06 -3.49 5.13
CA LEU A 39 -8.06 -4.21 4.36
C LEU A 39 -8.64 -3.25 3.32
N GLY A 40 -8.45 -3.60 2.05
CA GLY A 40 -8.74 -2.71 0.94
C GLY A 40 -7.58 -1.77 0.61
N PHE A 41 -7.74 -1.03 -0.47
CA PHE A 41 -6.78 -0.05 -0.96
C PHE A 41 -7.51 1.09 -1.68
N PRO A 42 -6.90 2.29 -1.78
CA PRO A 42 -7.53 3.43 -2.42
C PRO A 42 -7.69 3.23 -3.93
N LYS A 43 -8.74 3.82 -4.49
CA LYS A 43 -8.94 3.96 -5.94
C LYS A 43 -7.97 4.96 -6.53
N ALA A 44 -7.61 5.97 -5.76
CA ALA A 44 -6.69 6.99 -6.23
C ALA A 44 -5.79 7.54 -5.13
N LEU A 45 -4.61 8.03 -5.56
CA LEU A 45 -3.67 8.76 -4.73
C LEU A 45 -3.43 10.15 -5.30
N VAL A 46 -3.20 11.14 -4.42
CA VAL A 46 -2.60 12.43 -4.76
C VAL A 46 -1.25 12.48 -4.04
N VAL A 47 -0.16 12.72 -4.78
CA VAL A 47 1.21 12.57 -4.27
C VAL A 47 2.15 13.67 -4.78
N PRO A 48 3.15 14.11 -4.00
CA PRO A 48 4.12 15.11 -4.40
C PRO A 48 5.18 14.52 -5.33
N HIS A 49 5.94 15.39 -6.05
CA HIS A 49 6.95 14.97 -7.03
C HIS A 49 8.32 15.67 -6.91
N ALA A 50 8.62 16.28 -5.79
CA ALA A 50 9.97 16.74 -5.51
C ALA A 50 10.93 15.54 -5.29
N GLY A 51 12.22 15.81 -5.19
CA GLY A 51 13.20 14.75 -4.88
C GLY A 51 12.91 14.06 -3.54
N TYR A 52 13.24 12.78 -3.44
CA TYR A 52 12.90 11.92 -2.28
C TYR A 52 13.40 12.48 -0.94
N LEU A 53 14.55 13.15 -0.96
CA LEU A 53 15.10 13.84 0.21
C LEU A 53 14.10 14.86 0.82
N TYR A 54 13.25 15.47 0.00
CA TYR A 54 12.29 16.49 0.42
C TYR A 54 10.87 15.97 0.60
N SER A 55 10.34 15.31 -0.43
CA SER A 55 8.93 14.89 -0.48
C SER A 55 8.73 13.38 -0.27
N GLY A 56 9.80 12.58 -0.27
CA GLY A 56 9.74 11.12 -0.12
C GLY A 56 8.95 10.65 1.10
N PRO A 57 9.16 11.21 2.30
CA PRO A 57 8.38 10.82 3.48
C PRO A 57 6.88 11.05 3.35
N VAL A 58 6.46 12.13 2.66
CA VAL A 58 5.04 12.43 2.40
C VAL A 58 4.47 11.51 1.34
N ALA A 59 5.20 11.29 0.24
CA ALA A 59 4.81 10.36 -0.82
C ALA A 59 4.66 8.94 -0.29
N ALA A 60 5.60 8.46 0.52
CA ALA A 60 5.60 7.13 1.10
C ALA A 60 4.31 6.82 1.87
N ARG A 61 3.73 7.81 2.58
CA ARG A 61 2.45 7.65 3.29
C ARG A 61 1.30 7.24 2.37
N ALA A 62 1.26 7.80 1.15
CA ALA A 62 0.24 7.41 0.18
C ALA A 62 0.52 6.03 -0.42
N PHE A 63 1.77 5.77 -0.79
CA PHE A 63 2.12 4.49 -1.41
C PHE A 63 1.99 3.32 -0.44
N GLU A 64 2.13 3.52 0.87
CA GLU A 64 1.85 2.47 1.87
C GLU A 64 0.40 2.02 1.90
N GLU A 65 -0.56 2.89 1.52
CA GLU A 65 -1.97 2.49 1.39
C GLU A 65 -2.18 1.41 0.31
N LEU A 66 -1.20 1.20 -0.59
CA LEU A 66 -1.25 0.20 -1.67
C LEU A 66 -0.81 -1.20 -1.24
N GLY A 67 -0.47 -1.45 0.02
CA GLY A 67 0.00 -2.77 0.47
C GLY A 67 -0.94 -3.93 0.11
N ALA A 68 -2.25 -3.68 0.15
CA ALA A 68 -3.30 -4.64 -0.23
C ALA A 68 -3.56 -4.70 -1.76
N ALA A 69 -2.99 -3.79 -2.55
CA ALA A 69 -3.24 -3.66 -3.99
C ALA A 69 -2.33 -4.57 -4.84
N ARG A 70 -1.24 -5.09 -4.25
CA ARG A 70 -0.28 -5.96 -4.95
C ARG A 70 -0.97 -7.17 -5.56
N GLY A 71 -0.75 -7.39 -6.86
CA GLY A 71 -1.35 -8.49 -7.59
C GLY A 71 -2.83 -8.28 -7.97
N ILE A 72 -3.49 -7.22 -7.47
CA ILE A 72 -4.85 -6.82 -7.86
C ILE A 72 -4.77 -5.68 -8.88
N VAL A 73 -4.09 -4.58 -8.53
CA VAL A 73 -3.85 -3.48 -9.46
C VAL A 73 -2.91 -3.95 -10.57
N ARG A 74 -3.37 -3.82 -11.80
CA ARG A 74 -2.68 -4.21 -13.05
C ARG A 74 -2.43 -3.03 -13.97
N ARG A 75 -3.13 -1.92 -13.76
CA ARG A 75 -3.03 -0.68 -14.51
C ARG A 75 -2.86 0.50 -13.57
N VAL A 76 -1.94 1.40 -13.90
CA VAL A 76 -1.82 2.71 -13.25
C VAL A 76 -2.06 3.81 -14.28
N VAL A 77 -3.08 4.63 -14.04
CA VAL A 77 -3.37 5.87 -14.79
C VAL A 77 -2.72 7.01 -14.01
N LEU A 78 -1.63 7.55 -14.55
CA LEU A 78 -0.80 8.54 -13.84
C LEU A 78 -0.89 9.90 -14.57
N LEU A 79 -1.40 10.91 -13.88
CA LEU A 79 -1.51 12.28 -14.40
C LEU A 79 -0.62 13.22 -13.56
N GLY A 80 0.10 14.10 -14.24
CA GLY A 80 0.90 15.16 -13.61
C GLY A 80 1.06 16.36 -14.52
N PRO A 81 1.48 17.51 -13.99
CA PRO A 81 1.71 18.71 -14.80
C PRO A 81 2.87 18.51 -15.78
N VAL A 82 2.85 19.24 -16.87
CA VAL A 82 4.00 19.39 -17.77
C VAL A 82 4.79 20.64 -17.35
N HIS A 83 6.10 20.50 -17.10
CA HIS A 83 6.95 21.61 -16.64
C HIS A 83 7.87 22.17 -17.72
N ARG A 84 8.14 21.39 -18.77
CA ARG A 84 9.23 21.67 -19.72
C ARG A 84 8.74 22.06 -21.13
N VAL A 85 7.62 21.52 -21.55
CA VAL A 85 7.13 21.66 -22.93
C VAL A 85 5.67 22.09 -22.88
N PRO A 86 5.28 23.19 -23.53
CA PRO A 86 3.87 23.58 -23.58
C PRO A 86 3.05 22.53 -24.33
N VAL A 87 1.96 22.12 -23.72
CA VAL A 87 1.01 21.13 -24.26
C VAL A 87 -0.39 21.74 -24.18
N ARG A 88 -1.16 21.70 -25.27
CA ARG A 88 -2.60 21.93 -25.23
C ARG A 88 -3.31 20.60 -25.01
N GLY A 89 -4.06 20.49 -23.91
CA GLY A 89 -4.70 19.25 -23.52
C GLY A 89 -3.77 18.33 -22.72
N LEU A 90 -3.85 17.03 -22.97
CA LEU A 90 -3.08 15.98 -22.30
C LEU A 90 -2.16 15.27 -23.31
N ALA A 91 -0.89 15.16 -23.00
CA ALA A 91 0.07 14.44 -23.84
C ALA A 91 0.26 13.00 -23.36
N VAL A 92 0.27 12.06 -24.30
CA VAL A 92 0.63 10.65 -24.08
C VAL A 92 1.88 10.30 -24.88
N PRO A 93 2.76 9.40 -24.38
CA PRO A 93 3.93 8.95 -25.13
C PRO A 93 3.56 7.90 -26.18
N THR A 94 4.49 7.67 -27.12
CA THR A 94 4.37 6.63 -28.14
C THR A 94 5.36 5.48 -27.92
N VAL A 95 6.26 5.60 -26.95
CA VAL A 95 7.23 4.55 -26.59
C VAL A 95 6.54 3.33 -25.98
N ASP A 96 7.26 2.20 -25.91
CA ASP A 96 6.70 0.95 -25.36
C ASP A 96 6.82 0.84 -23.83
N ALA A 97 7.80 1.55 -23.24
CA ALA A 97 8.05 1.48 -21.79
C ALA A 97 8.73 2.73 -21.25
N PHE A 98 8.61 2.94 -19.94
CA PHE A 98 9.40 3.89 -19.17
C PHE A 98 10.43 3.13 -18.32
N ALA A 99 11.69 3.56 -18.38
CA ALA A 99 12.77 2.98 -17.58
C ALA A 99 12.88 3.66 -16.21
N THR A 100 13.18 2.86 -15.21
CA THR A 100 13.69 3.28 -13.90
C THR A 100 14.92 2.45 -13.54
N PRO A 101 15.69 2.79 -12.50
CA PRO A 101 16.76 1.91 -12.02
C PRO A 101 16.25 0.52 -11.57
N LEU A 102 14.96 0.38 -11.23
CA LEU A 102 14.34 -0.89 -10.82
C LEU A 102 13.86 -1.75 -12.01
N GLY A 103 13.98 -1.27 -13.23
CA GLY A 103 13.54 -1.94 -14.44
C GLY A 103 12.50 -1.16 -15.25
N ASN A 104 12.15 -1.70 -16.41
CA ASN A 104 11.20 -1.08 -17.31
C ASN A 104 9.76 -1.36 -16.90
N ILE A 105 8.89 -0.35 -17.06
CA ILE A 105 7.45 -0.46 -16.87
C ILE A 105 6.80 -0.35 -18.25
N ALA A 106 6.09 -1.39 -18.67
CA ALA A 106 5.38 -1.42 -19.92
C ALA A 106 4.23 -0.41 -19.96
N LEU A 107 4.01 0.27 -21.10
CA LEU A 107 2.87 1.16 -21.27
C LEU A 107 1.60 0.36 -21.62
N ASP A 108 0.46 0.84 -21.14
CA ASP A 108 -0.86 0.31 -21.50
C ASP A 108 -1.32 0.93 -22.82
N HIS A 109 -0.84 0.40 -23.95
CA HIS A 109 -1.17 0.89 -25.26
C HIS A 109 -2.67 0.89 -25.57
N ALA A 110 -3.42 -0.05 -25.02
CA ALA A 110 -4.87 -0.11 -25.18
C ALA A 110 -5.56 1.07 -24.48
N ALA A 111 -5.17 1.37 -23.25
CA ALA A 111 -5.65 2.53 -22.52
C ALA A 111 -5.27 3.85 -23.19
N LEU A 112 -4.01 3.97 -23.64
CA LEU A 112 -3.52 5.16 -24.35
C LEU A 112 -4.24 5.36 -25.70
N ALA A 113 -4.48 4.30 -26.46
CA ALA A 113 -5.24 4.36 -27.72
C ALA A 113 -6.68 4.81 -27.48
N SER A 114 -7.34 4.24 -26.46
CA SER A 114 -8.70 4.66 -26.07
C SER A 114 -8.75 6.13 -25.65
N ALA A 115 -7.78 6.62 -24.89
CA ALA A 115 -7.72 8.03 -24.49
C ALA A 115 -7.49 8.96 -25.68
N ARG A 116 -6.70 8.54 -26.68
CA ARG A 116 -6.43 9.32 -27.91
C ARG A 116 -7.62 9.49 -28.84
N GLU A 117 -8.72 8.79 -28.62
CA GLU A 117 -9.98 9.08 -29.32
C GLU A 117 -10.59 10.41 -28.86
N LEU A 118 -10.17 10.93 -27.69
CA LEU A 118 -10.60 12.24 -27.21
C LEU A 118 -9.79 13.35 -27.90
N PRO A 119 -10.43 14.42 -28.41
CA PRO A 119 -9.78 15.42 -29.24
C PRO A 119 -8.71 16.27 -28.54
N HIS A 120 -8.71 16.27 -27.21
CA HIS A 120 -7.76 16.98 -26.36
C HIS A 120 -6.60 16.09 -25.85
N VAL A 121 -6.50 14.85 -26.33
CA VAL A 121 -5.38 13.95 -26.04
C VAL A 121 -4.47 13.82 -27.25
N VAL A 122 -3.21 14.22 -27.10
CA VAL A 122 -2.23 14.28 -28.19
C VAL A 122 -1.04 13.35 -27.92
N ALA A 123 -0.43 12.81 -28.97
CA ALA A 123 0.82 12.07 -28.85
C ALA A 123 2.00 13.04 -28.83
N SER A 124 2.85 12.94 -27.78
CA SER A 124 4.06 13.75 -27.67
C SER A 124 5.11 13.11 -26.77
N ASP A 125 6.08 12.42 -27.35
CA ASP A 125 7.23 11.90 -26.59
C ASP A 125 8.07 13.03 -25.98
N LEU A 126 8.11 14.19 -26.66
CA LEU A 126 8.86 15.36 -26.18
C LEU A 126 8.33 15.87 -24.84
N ALA A 127 7.00 15.84 -24.62
CA ALA A 127 6.38 16.26 -23.37
C ALA A 127 6.77 15.34 -22.19
N HIS A 128 7.12 14.08 -22.47
CA HIS A 128 7.53 13.10 -21.48
C HIS A 128 9.04 13.01 -21.29
N LEU A 129 9.85 13.39 -22.30
CA LEU A 129 11.28 13.09 -22.36
C LEU A 129 12.05 13.55 -21.12
N GLN A 130 11.79 14.74 -20.63
CA GLN A 130 12.46 15.37 -19.48
C GLN A 130 11.48 15.69 -18.33
N GLU A 131 10.25 15.15 -18.38
CA GLU A 131 9.25 15.42 -17.35
C GLU A 131 9.49 14.52 -16.14
N HIS A 132 9.63 15.13 -14.97
CA HIS A 132 9.92 14.44 -13.71
C HIS A 132 8.69 14.10 -12.89
N ALA A 133 7.60 14.89 -13.03
CA ALA A 133 6.41 14.75 -12.17
C ALA A 133 5.80 13.35 -12.21
N LEU A 134 5.85 12.70 -13.37
CA LEU A 134 5.38 11.33 -13.55
C LEU A 134 6.43 10.30 -13.11
N GLU A 135 7.70 10.55 -13.45
CA GLU A 135 8.78 9.60 -13.23
C GLU A 135 9.05 9.32 -11.75
N VAL A 136 9.01 10.35 -10.92
CA VAL A 136 9.30 10.26 -9.47
C VAL A 136 8.37 9.27 -8.75
N GLN A 137 7.16 9.03 -9.28
CA GLN A 137 6.18 8.11 -8.71
C GLN A 137 6.51 6.64 -9.00
N LEU A 138 7.23 6.37 -10.09
CA LEU A 138 7.38 5.02 -10.63
C LEU A 138 8.10 4.05 -9.70
N PRO A 139 9.23 4.40 -9.03
CA PRO A 139 9.90 3.47 -8.14
C PRO A 139 9.03 3.05 -6.94
N PHE A 140 8.25 3.97 -6.36
CA PHE A 140 7.29 3.64 -5.30
C PHE A 140 6.22 2.65 -5.79
N LEU A 141 5.66 2.90 -6.99
CA LEU A 141 4.67 2.01 -7.60
C LEU A 141 5.24 0.62 -7.86
N GLN A 142 6.45 0.52 -8.42
CA GLN A 142 7.13 -0.77 -8.64
C GLN A 142 7.34 -1.51 -7.32
N ARG A 143 7.76 -0.81 -6.27
CA ARG A 143 8.02 -1.41 -4.96
C ARG A 143 6.75 -1.95 -4.31
N GLN A 144 5.62 -1.23 -4.44
CA GLN A 144 4.34 -1.60 -3.82
C GLN A 144 3.53 -2.59 -4.64
N LEU A 145 3.37 -2.36 -5.93
CA LEU A 145 2.48 -3.15 -6.78
C LEU A 145 3.18 -4.38 -7.41
N GLY A 146 4.48 -4.28 -7.68
CA GLY A 146 5.20 -5.25 -8.51
C GLY A 146 4.95 -4.97 -9.99
N GLU A 147 4.40 -5.93 -10.73
CA GLU A 147 4.12 -5.79 -12.16
C GLU A 147 2.79 -5.08 -12.41
N PHE A 148 2.83 -4.05 -13.26
CA PHE A 148 1.66 -3.31 -13.75
C PHE A 148 1.97 -2.66 -15.10
N SER A 149 0.93 -2.27 -15.84
CA SER A 149 1.03 -1.41 -17.03
C SER A 149 0.74 0.04 -16.68
N LEU A 150 1.44 0.98 -17.34
CA LEU A 150 1.36 2.41 -17.07
C LEU A 150 0.63 3.14 -18.20
N ALA A 151 -0.33 3.99 -17.87
CA ALA A 151 -0.95 4.98 -18.78
C ALA A 151 -0.59 6.40 -18.27
N PRO A 152 0.54 6.99 -18.70
CA PRO A 152 1.00 8.29 -18.23
C PRO A 152 0.44 9.43 -19.09
N PHE A 153 0.03 10.52 -18.40
CA PHE A 153 -0.49 11.74 -19.02
C PHE A 153 0.27 12.97 -18.50
N ALA A 154 1.01 13.63 -19.36
CA ALA A 154 1.58 14.95 -19.08
C ALA A 154 0.52 16.02 -19.41
N VAL A 155 -0.04 16.64 -18.38
CA VAL A 155 -1.19 17.55 -18.49
C VAL A 155 -0.72 18.99 -18.62
N GLY A 156 -1.07 19.62 -19.72
CA GLY A 156 -0.79 21.02 -20.00
C GLY A 156 -2.03 21.93 -19.83
N ASP A 157 -2.25 22.81 -20.80
CA ASP A 157 -3.42 23.68 -20.83
C ASP A 157 -4.68 22.87 -21.21
N ALA A 158 -5.38 22.39 -20.20
CA ALA A 158 -6.61 21.61 -20.33
C ALA A 158 -7.68 22.13 -19.34
N THR A 159 -8.92 21.99 -19.72
CA THR A 159 -10.06 22.31 -18.86
C THR A 159 -10.32 21.17 -17.86
N VAL A 160 -11.01 21.49 -16.78
CA VAL A 160 -11.47 20.49 -15.78
C VAL A 160 -12.25 19.35 -16.46
N ALA A 161 -13.12 19.68 -17.42
CA ALA A 161 -13.93 18.71 -18.15
C ALA A 161 -13.09 17.80 -19.05
N GLU A 162 -12.08 18.33 -19.76
CA GLU A 162 -11.18 17.54 -20.60
C GLU A 162 -10.40 16.52 -19.79
N VAL A 163 -9.86 16.92 -18.61
CA VAL A 163 -9.15 15.99 -17.72
C VAL A 163 -10.13 14.96 -17.15
N ALA A 164 -11.30 15.38 -16.67
CA ALA A 164 -12.31 14.47 -16.14
C ALA A 164 -12.76 13.43 -17.16
N GLN A 165 -12.92 13.79 -18.45
CA GLN A 165 -13.27 12.85 -19.53
C GLN A 165 -12.22 11.75 -19.71
N VAL A 166 -10.92 12.09 -19.64
CA VAL A 166 -9.84 11.09 -19.72
C VAL A 166 -9.91 10.14 -18.51
N ILE A 167 -10.08 10.69 -17.32
CA ILE A 167 -10.18 9.91 -16.07
C ILE A 167 -11.39 8.98 -16.11
N GLU A 168 -12.55 9.47 -16.52
CA GLU A 168 -13.77 8.66 -16.66
C GLU A 168 -13.61 7.54 -17.69
N ARG A 169 -12.97 7.83 -18.83
CA ARG A 169 -12.67 6.85 -19.87
C ARG A 169 -11.82 5.69 -19.36
N LEU A 170 -10.89 5.98 -18.45
CA LEU A 170 -9.90 5.03 -17.94
C LEU A 170 -10.15 4.58 -16.51
N TRP A 171 -11.31 4.89 -15.92
CA TRP A 171 -11.60 4.63 -14.50
C TRP A 171 -11.36 3.17 -14.10
N GLY A 172 -11.83 2.23 -14.91
CA GLY A 172 -11.69 0.80 -14.65
C GLY A 172 -12.33 0.32 -13.34
N GLY A 173 -12.06 -0.92 -12.99
CA GLY A 173 -12.43 -1.56 -11.73
C GLY A 173 -11.28 -1.52 -10.69
N PRO A 174 -11.24 -2.51 -9.77
CA PRO A 174 -10.19 -2.61 -8.75
C PRO A 174 -8.79 -2.88 -9.34
N GLU A 175 -8.70 -3.33 -10.60
CA GLU A 175 -7.44 -3.51 -11.31
C GLU A 175 -6.77 -2.22 -11.74
N THR A 176 -7.45 -1.08 -11.65
CA THR A 176 -6.98 0.24 -12.09
C THR A 176 -6.80 1.19 -10.90
N LEU A 177 -5.59 1.71 -10.73
CA LEU A 177 -5.25 2.77 -9.78
C LEU A 177 -5.08 4.10 -10.54
N ILE A 178 -5.59 5.19 -10.00
CA ILE A 178 -5.38 6.55 -10.49
C ILE A 178 -4.37 7.26 -9.59
N VAL A 179 -3.37 7.91 -10.15
CA VAL A 179 -2.37 8.68 -9.39
C VAL A 179 -2.29 10.09 -9.97
N ILE A 180 -2.50 11.07 -9.11
CA ILE A 180 -2.36 12.50 -9.44
C ILE A 180 -1.10 13.02 -8.77
N SER A 181 -0.20 13.54 -9.58
CA SER A 181 1.10 14.05 -9.14
C SER A 181 1.06 15.56 -9.03
N THR A 182 1.27 16.10 -7.84
CA THR A 182 1.31 17.56 -7.59
C THR A 182 2.04 17.91 -6.30
N ASP A 183 2.88 18.93 -6.35
CA ASP A 183 3.33 19.65 -5.16
C ASP A 183 2.34 20.78 -4.84
N LEU A 184 2.41 21.36 -3.63
CA LEU A 184 1.59 22.49 -3.20
C LEU A 184 2.25 23.85 -3.55
N SER A 185 2.23 24.83 -2.64
CA SER A 185 2.80 26.15 -2.89
C SER A 185 4.32 26.11 -3.13
N HIS A 186 4.82 27.05 -3.95
CA HIS A 186 6.23 27.11 -4.32
C HIS A 186 6.88 28.43 -3.93
N TYR A 187 8.13 28.33 -3.42
CA TYR A 187 9.04 29.45 -3.19
C TYR A 187 8.50 30.55 -2.27
N GLN A 188 7.55 30.22 -1.42
CA GLN A 188 7.05 31.14 -0.40
C GLN A 188 7.91 31.07 0.87
N PRO A 189 8.01 32.16 1.67
CA PRO A 189 8.54 32.07 3.02
C PRO A 189 7.73 31.05 3.86
N TYR A 190 8.39 30.33 4.76
CA TYR A 190 7.83 29.20 5.51
C TYR A 190 6.43 29.48 6.10
N ALA A 191 6.26 30.59 6.84
CA ALA A 191 4.98 30.90 7.46
C ALA A 191 3.87 31.12 6.43
N ARG A 192 4.18 31.78 5.31
CA ARG A 192 3.23 32.04 4.23
C ARG A 192 2.87 30.77 3.48
N ALA A 193 3.84 29.90 3.22
CA ALA A 193 3.59 28.58 2.65
C ALA A 193 2.62 27.77 3.52
N CYS A 194 2.84 27.71 4.84
CA CYS A 194 1.96 26.99 5.76
C CYS A 194 0.51 27.51 5.75
N GLU A 195 0.31 28.83 5.57
CA GLU A 195 -1.04 29.40 5.45
C GLU A 195 -1.74 28.98 4.15
N ILE A 196 -1.01 29.14 3.00
CA ILE A 196 -1.53 28.77 1.67
C ILE A 196 -1.83 27.28 1.64
N ASP A 197 -0.88 26.44 2.04
CA ASP A 197 -0.99 24.99 1.98
C ASP A 197 -2.15 24.49 2.85
N ARG A 198 -2.32 25.03 4.06
CA ARG A 198 -3.47 24.68 4.92
C ARG A 198 -4.82 24.98 4.24
N ALA A 199 -4.94 26.14 3.59
CA ALA A 199 -6.14 26.50 2.85
C ALA A 199 -6.36 25.55 1.65
N THR A 200 -5.29 25.26 0.89
CA THR A 200 -5.31 24.34 -0.24
C THR A 200 -5.69 22.92 0.17
N LEU A 201 -5.14 22.39 1.27
CA LEU A 201 -5.51 21.08 1.81
C LEU A 201 -7.02 21.00 2.14
N THR A 202 -7.58 22.05 2.72
CA THR A 202 -9.03 22.13 3.03
C THR A 202 -9.85 22.13 1.73
N ARG A 203 -9.43 22.84 0.71
CA ARG A 203 -10.08 22.88 -0.61
C ARG A 203 -10.02 21.53 -1.32
N ILE A 204 -8.87 20.84 -1.29
CA ILE A 204 -8.74 19.48 -1.83
C ILE A 204 -9.68 18.53 -1.10
N ALA A 205 -9.67 18.55 0.24
CA ALA A 205 -10.53 17.71 1.06
C ALA A 205 -12.04 17.95 0.85
N SER A 206 -12.42 19.14 0.40
CA SER A 206 -13.80 19.49 0.04
C SER A 206 -14.13 19.29 -1.44
N PHE A 207 -13.24 18.66 -2.22
CA PHE A 207 -13.39 18.43 -3.67
C PHE A 207 -13.59 19.73 -4.48
N ALA A 208 -12.90 20.81 -4.12
CA ALA A 208 -12.88 22.04 -4.90
C ALA A 208 -12.19 21.80 -6.25
N THR A 209 -12.78 22.31 -7.33
CA THR A 209 -12.32 22.05 -8.72
C THR A 209 -11.78 23.31 -9.41
N ASN A 210 -11.39 24.30 -8.62
CA ASN A 210 -10.89 25.60 -9.09
C ASN A 210 -9.63 26.03 -8.35
N LEU A 211 -8.76 25.08 -8.00
CA LEU A 211 -7.41 25.34 -7.50
C LEU A 211 -6.59 26.02 -8.61
N ASP A 212 -5.71 26.93 -8.24
CA ASP A 212 -4.79 27.56 -9.16
C ASP A 212 -3.35 27.01 -9.04
N HIS A 213 -2.47 27.38 -10.00
CA HIS A 213 -1.09 26.91 -10.04
C HIS A 213 -0.20 27.51 -8.93
N HIS A 214 -0.65 28.55 -8.19
CA HIS A 214 0.07 29.04 -7.01
C HIS A 214 -0.24 28.20 -5.77
N GLU A 215 -1.40 27.54 -5.77
CA GLU A 215 -1.82 26.62 -4.71
C GLU A 215 -1.25 25.21 -4.91
N ALA A 216 -1.19 24.75 -6.18
CA ALA A 216 -0.66 23.45 -6.54
C ALA A 216 -0.15 23.46 -7.98
N CYS A 217 1.11 23.02 -8.23
CA CYS A 217 1.65 23.00 -9.58
C CYS A 217 0.85 22.09 -10.54
N GLY A 218 0.30 21.01 -10.01
CA GLY A 218 -0.61 20.09 -10.71
C GLY A 218 -2.09 20.46 -10.58
N ALA A 219 -2.43 21.74 -10.42
CA ALA A 219 -3.83 22.17 -10.27
C ALA A 219 -4.73 21.69 -11.42
N THR A 220 -4.26 21.71 -12.66
CA THR A 220 -5.03 21.26 -13.84
C THR A 220 -5.44 19.79 -13.72
N PRO A 221 -4.51 18.81 -13.62
CA PRO A 221 -4.89 17.40 -13.43
C PRO A 221 -5.67 17.15 -12.14
N LEU A 222 -5.34 17.85 -11.06
CA LEU A 222 -6.01 17.70 -9.76
C LEU A 222 -7.47 18.15 -9.81
N ASN A 223 -7.77 19.32 -10.39
CA ASN A 223 -9.13 19.82 -10.52
C ASN A 223 -10.03 18.89 -11.33
N GLY A 224 -9.54 18.36 -12.46
CA GLY A 224 -10.30 17.39 -13.26
C GLY A 224 -10.53 16.08 -12.52
N PHE A 225 -9.53 15.60 -11.78
CA PHE A 225 -9.67 14.42 -10.94
C PHE A 225 -10.68 14.64 -9.80
N LEU A 226 -10.61 15.76 -9.09
CA LEU A 226 -11.54 16.07 -8.01
C LEU A 226 -12.98 16.19 -8.50
N ALA A 227 -13.21 16.68 -9.73
CA ALA A 227 -14.51 16.68 -10.35
C ALA A 227 -15.07 15.25 -10.53
N ALA A 228 -14.31 14.37 -11.15
CA ALA A 228 -14.68 12.97 -11.35
C ALA A 228 -14.88 12.23 -10.00
N ALA A 229 -13.98 12.44 -9.05
CA ALA A 229 -14.03 11.83 -7.72
C ALA A 229 -15.31 12.25 -6.94
N ARG A 230 -15.70 13.51 -7.03
CA ARG A 230 -16.94 14.05 -6.42
C ARG A 230 -18.19 13.42 -7.03
N GLU A 231 -18.27 13.31 -8.35
CA GLU A 231 -19.40 12.68 -9.03
C GLU A 231 -19.55 11.20 -8.65
N ARG A 232 -18.43 10.53 -8.45
CA ARG A 232 -18.37 9.13 -8.01
C ARG A 232 -18.48 8.94 -6.50
N ARG A 233 -18.61 10.04 -5.74
CA ARG A 233 -18.78 10.06 -4.27
C ARG A 233 -17.64 9.35 -3.53
N LEU A 234 -16.39 9.56 -3.99
CA LEU A 234 -15.24 9.04 -3.27
C LEU A 234 -15.14 9.69 -1.90
N SER A 235 -14.69 8.92 -0.90
CA SER A 235 -14.17 9.50 0.34
C SER A 235 -12.71 9.92 0.14
N ILE A 236 -12.27 10.96 0.83
CA ILE A 236 -10.90 11.49 0.75
C ILE A 236 -10.27 11.57 2.13
N LYS A 237 -9.03 11.15 2.25
CA LYS A 237 -8.25 11.17 3.48
C LYS A 237 -6.91 11.84 3.24
N LEU A 238 -6.63 12.90 4.00
CA LEU A 238 -5.29 13.48 4.10
C LEU A 238 -4.41 12.52 4.90
N LEU A 239 -3.27 12.11 4.33
CA LEU A 239 -2.35 11.16 4.96
C LEU A 239 -1.15 11.85 5.59
N ALA A 240 -0.57 12.82 4.88
CA ALA A 240 0.54 13.62 5.37
C ALA A 240 0.60 14.97 4.65
N ALA A 241 1.18 15.96 5.33
CA ALA A 241 1.54 17.25 4.74
C ALA A 241 2.76 17.82 5.48
N CYS A 242 3.68 18.40 4.74
CA CYS A 242 4.82 19.18 5.24
C CYS A 242 5.32 20.13 4.15
N ASN A 243 6.42 20.80 4.38
CA ASN A 243 7.14 21.55 3.33
C ASN A 243 8.64 21.23 3.37
N SER A 244 9.38 21.68 2.35
CA SER A 244 10.82 21.42 2.25
C SER A 244 11.63 21.95 3.44
N GLY A 245 11.15 22.97 4.16
CA GLY A 245 11.78 23.50 5.37
C GLY A 245 11.56 22.64 6.63
N ASP A 246 10.68 21.64 6.56
CA ASP A 246 10.49 20.63 7.60
C ASP A 246 11.35 19.38 7.36
N THR A 247 11.93 19.25 6.17
CA THR A 247 12.79 18.14 5.76
C THR A 247 14.24 18.59 5.60
N ALA A 248 14.73 18.74 4.38
CA ALA A 248 16.15 19.03 4.12
C ALA A 248 16.41 20.46 3.63
N GLY A 249 15.36 21.29 3.44
CA GLY A 249 15.47 22.65 2.92
C GLY A 249 15.59 23.73 4.00
N GLY A 250 16.01 24.91 3.58
CA GLY A 250 15.94 26.12 4.41
C GLY A 250 14.52 26.71 4.46
N LYS A 251 14.24 27.56 5.47
CA LYS A 251 12.91 28.17 5.69
C LYS A 251 12.68 29.49 4.94
N GLY A 252 13.65 29.99 4.18
CA GLY A 252 13.53 31.25 3.44
C GLY A 252 12.54 31.14 2.28
N GLN A 253 12.65 30.09 1.51
CA GLN A 253 11.74 29.73 0.42
C GLN A 253 11.50 28.22 0.48
N VAL A 254 10.24 27.81 0.56
CA VAL A 254 9.88 26.39 0.69
C VAL A 254 8.91 25.96 -0.42
N VAL A 255 8.82 24.65 -0.61
CA VAL A 255 7.79 23.99 -1.44
C VAL A 255 6.94 23.12 -0.54
N GLY A 256 5.63 23.25 -0.67
CA GLY A 256 4.66 22.46 0.11
C GLY A 256 4.41 21.09 -0.52
N TYR A 257 4.19 20.09 0.33
CA TYR A 257 3.93 18.70 -0.06
C TYR A 257 2.71 18.14 0.67
N SER A 258 1.91 17.36 -0.01
CA SER A 258 0.81 16.62 0.61
C SER A 258 0.59 15.27 -0.05
N SER A 259 -0.01 14.36 0.69
CA SER A 259 -0.50 13.10 0.15
C SER A 259 -1.91 12.79 0.63
N PHE A 260 -2.73 12.32 -0.31
CA PHE A 260 -4.11 11.90 -0.04
C PHE A 260 -4.37 10.52 -0.64
N ALA A 261 -5.25 9.77 0.00
CA ALA A 261 -5.88 8.58 -0.54
C ALA A 261 -7.39 8.81 -0.72
N LEU A 262 -7.92 8.32 -1.85
CA LEU A 262 -9.33 8.41 -2.14
C LEU A 262 -9.92 7.02 -2.38
N TYR A 263 -11.06 6.74 -1.76
CA TYR A 263 -11.68 5.43 -1.75
C TYR A 263 -13.06 5.47 -2.40
N GLU A 264 -13.40 4.43 -3.14
CA GLU A 264 -14.76 4.20 -3.64
C GLU A 264 -15.72 3.94 -2.47
N PRO A 265 -17.02 4.24 -2.60
CA PRO A 265 -18.00 3.92 -1.58
C PRO A 265 -17.93 2.45 -1.17
N GLY A 266 -17.78 2.17 0.13
CA GLY A 266 -17.66 0.82 0.68
C GLY A 266 -16.27 0.16 0.53
N ALA A 267 -15.27 0.88 -0.02
CA ALA A 267 -13.90 0.38 -0.10
C ALA A 267 -13.10 0.65 1.19
N GLU A 268 -13.48 1.63 2.00
CA GLU A 268 -13.00 1.78 3.38
C GLU A 268 -13.77 0.80 4.27
N LEU A 269 -13.14 -0.32 4.57
CA LEU A 269 -13.70 -1.26 5.53
C LEU A 269 -13.29 -0.87 6.94
N SER A 270 -14.25 -0.77 7.83
CA SER A 270 -13.93 -0.75 9.25
C SER A 270 -13.37 -2.12 9.66
N LEU A 271 -12.41 -2.13 10.60
CA LEU A 271 -11.87 -3.38 11.13
C LEU A 271 -12.96 -4.28 11.69
N GLU A 272 -14.04 -3.71 12.23
CA GLU A 272 -15.19 -4.44 12.76
C GLU A 272 -15.99 -5.16 11.65
N GLU A 273 -16.29 -4.47 10.53
CA GLU A 273 -16.97 -5.09 9.38
C GLU A 273 -16.13 -6.19 8.75
N ALA A 274 -14.83 -5.95 8.63
CA ALA A 274 -13.90 -6.95 8.15
C ALA A 274 -13.88 -8.20 9.04
N GLY A 275 -13.82 -8.00 10.36
CA GLY A 275 -13.87 -9.11 11.33
C GLY A 275 -15.13 -9.93 11.20
N ARG A 276 -16.30 -9.28 11.13
CA ARG A 276 -17.59 -9.98 10.90
C ARG A 276 -17.56 -10.82 9.62
N THR A 277 -17.01 -10.25 8.54
CA THR A 277 -16.92 -10.96 7.25
C THR A 277 -15.98 -12.15 7.33
N LEU A 278 -14.79 -11.99 7.92
CA LEU A 278 -13.82 -13.09 8.05
C LEU A 278 -14.33 -14.20 8.94
N LEU A 279 -15.00 -13.89 10.06
CA LEU A 279 -15.67 -14.86 10.93
C LEU A 279 -16.80 -15.60 10.17
N ALA A 280 -17.60 -14.88 9.38
CA ALA A 280 -18.66 -15.49 8.57
C ALA A 280 -18.09 -16.43 7.50
N ILE A 281 -16.95 -16.09 6.85
CA ILE A 281 -16.26 -16.98 5.90
C ILE A 281 -15.76 -18.24 6.62
N ALA A 282 -15.09 -18.09 7.77
CA ALA A 282 -14.58 -19.22 8.55
C ALA A 282 -15.74 -20.17 8.94
N ARG A 283 -16.84 -19.61 9.43
CA ARG A 283 -18.03 -20.37 9.82
C ARG A 283 -18.65 -21.09 8.63
N ALA A 284 -18.90 -20.38 7.55
CA ALA A 284 -19.49 -20.94 6.33
C ALA A 284 -18.64 -22.08 5.73
N ALA A 285 -17.31 -21.96 5.75
CA ALA A 285 -16.40 -22.99 5.26
C ALA A 285 -16.50 -24.30 6.07
N ILE A 286 -16.60 -24.22 7.39
CA ILE A 286 -16.78 -25.38 8.26
C ILE A 286 -18.19 -25.98 8.08
N GLU A 287 -19.23 -25.14 8.04
CA GLU A 287 -20.62 -25.58 7.86
C GLU A 287 -20.86 -26.26 6.51
N ALA A 288 -20.22 -25.76 5.44
CA ALA A 288 -20.24 -26.44 4.15
C ALA A 288 -19.73 -27.88 4.23
N ARG A 289 -18.67 -28.09 5.02
CA ARG A 289 -18.07 -29.41 5.22
C ARG A 289 -18.93 -30.32 6.11
N LEU A 290 -19.64 -29.77 7.09
CA LEU A 290 -20.49 -30.51 8.02
C LEU A 290 -21.85 -30.82 7.43
N PHE A 291 -22.45 -29.90 6.66
CA PHE A 291 -23.86 -29.93 6.29
C PHE A 291 -24.11 -29.84 4.77
N GLY A 292 -23.09 -29.60 3.96
CA GLY A 292 -23.14 -29.74 2.50
C GLY A 292 -23.49 -28.52 1.68
N ALA A 293 -23.75 -27.35 2.28
CA ALA A 293 -23.95 -26.11 1.50
C ALA A 293 -23.51 -24.88 2.28
N ALA A 294 -22.77 -23.98 1.63
CA ALA A 294 -22.50 -22.63 2.11
C ALA A 294 -22.60 -21.63 0.96
N GLN A 295 -23.04 -20.41 1.27
CA GLN A 295 -23.00 -19.31 0.35
C GLN A 295 -21.58 -18.70 0.36
N ALA A 296 -20.96 -18.61 -0.83
CA ALA A 296 -19.67 -17.96 -0.97
C ALA A 296 -19.81 -16.45 -0.70
N ILE A 297 -18.95 -15.91 0.17
CA ILE A 297 -18.84 -14.48 0.41
C ILE A 297 -17.70 -13.97 -0.48
N ASP A 298 -18.00 -13.12 -1.45
CA ASP A 298 -17.01 -12.48 -2.32
C ASP A 298 -17.04 -10.96 -2.12
N ALA A 299 -15.87 -10.39 -1.93
CA ALA A 299 -15.66 -8.95 -1.91
C ALA A 299 -14.27 -8.64 -2.49
N PRO A 300 -14.07 -7.49 -3.17
CA PRO A 300 -12.80 -7.18 -3.81
C PRO A 300 -11.59 -7.27 -2.88
N TRP A 301 -11.71 -6.81 -1.65
CA TRP A 301 -10.63 -6.82 -0.65
C TRP A 301 -10.25 -8.23 -0.16
N LEU A 302 -11.11 -9.24 -0.30
CA LEU A 302 -10.82 -10.64 0.02
C LEU A 302 -9.85 -11.28 -0.98
N ARG A 303 -9.65 -10.67 -2.15
CA ARG A 303 -8.74 -11.14 -3.20
C ARG A 303 -7.29 -10.78 -2.94
N GLN A 304 -7.01 -9.80 -2.05
CA GLN A 304 -5.64 -9.50 -1.61
C GLN A 304 -5.00 -10.73 -0.96
N ALA A 305 -3.67 -10.85 -1.07
CA ALA A 305 -2.95 -11.88 -0.34
C ALA A 305 -3.03 -11.62 1.17
N GLY A 306 -3.32 -12.67 1.94
CA GLY A 306 -3.46 -12.58 3.40
C GLY A 306 -2.94 -13.82 4.11
N ALA A 307 -2.53 -13.65 5.36
CA ALA A 307 -2.13 -14.73 6.24
C ALA A 307 -2.96 -14.67 7.52
N THR A 308 -3.64 -15.76 7.86
CA THR A 308 -4.56 -15.81 8.99
C THR A 308 -4.32 -17.02 9.87
N PHE A 309 -4.77 -16.92 11.12
CA PHE A 309 -5.00 -18.07 11.97
C PHE A 309 -6.49 -18.16 12.29
N VAL A 310 -7.01 -19.38 12.29
CA VAL A 310 -8.37 -19.66 12.76
C VAL A 310 -8.27 -20.56 13.98
N THR A 311 -8.85 -20.09 15.10
CA THR A 311 -8.90 -20.81 16.37
C THR A 311 -10.33 -21.17 16.66
N LEU A 312 -10.54 -22.42 17.05
CA LEU A 312 -11.80 -22.95 17.53
C LEU A 312 -11.67 -23.15 19.03
N THR A 313 -12.67 -22.70 19.77
CA THR A 313 -12.80 -22.97 21.22
C THR A 313 -14.17 -23.61 21.50
N ARG A 314 -14.23 -24.44 22.54
CA ARG A 314 -15.46 -25.00 23.08
C ARG A 314 -15.42 -24.93 24.59
N ASP A 315 -16.45 -24.38 25.21
CA ASP A 315 -16.52 -24.18 26.67
C ASP A 315 -15.28 -23.46 27.23
N GLY A 316 -14.72 -22.52 26.46
CA GLY A 316 -13.50 -21.77 26.79
C GLY A 316 -12.18 -22.53 26.58
N ALA A 317 -12.22 -23.82 26.26
CA ALA A 317 -11.02 -24.61 26.00
C ALA A 317 -10.67 -24.63 24.49
N LEU A 318 -9.36 -24.69 24.16
CA LEU A 318 -8.89 -24.83 22.79
C LEU A 318 -9.43 -26.12 22.16
N ARG A 319 -10.01 -26.02 20.95
CA ARG A 319 -10.57 -27.13 20.20
C ARG A 319 -9.90 -27.35 18.83
N GLY A 320 -9.16 -26.39 18.35
CA GLY A 320 -8.36 -26.45 17.13
C GLY A 320 -7.76 -25.07 16.81
N CYS A 321 -6.58 -25.06 16.20
CA CYS A 321 -5.94 -23.81 15.78
C CYS A 321 -4.94 -24.10 14.64
N ILE A 322 -5.20 -23.60 13.46
CA ILE A 322 -4.32 -23.68 12.29
C ILE A 322 -4.25 -22.31 11.62
N GLY A 323 -3.12 -22.00 11.00
CA GLY A 323 -2.93 -20.76 10.27
C GLY A 323 -1.74 -20.77 9.34
N SER A 324 -1.64 -19.68 8.60
CA SER A 324 -0.59 -19.38 7.64
C SER A 324 0.29 -18.25 8.16
N LEU A 325 1.60 -18.33 7.94
CA LEU A 325 2.57 -17.30 8.31
C LEU A 325 2.94 -16.38 7.15
N GLN A 326 2.63 -16.82 5.94
CA GLN A 326 2.91 -16.10 4.70
C GLN A 326 1.62 -15.93 3.90
N ALA A 327 1.46 -14.73 3.34
CA ALA A 327 0.34 -14.37 2.50
C ALA A 327 0.54 -14.91 1.07
N GLU A 328 0.35 -16.20 0.88
CA GLU A 328 0.52 -16.90 -0.41
C GLU A 328 -0.80 -17.08 -1.16
N ARG A 329 -1.91 -17.04 -0.45
CA ARG A 329 -3.27 -17.20 -0.98
C ARG A 329 -4.07 -15.92 -0.82
N SER A 330 -5.16 -15.79 -1.56
CA SER A 330 -6.12 -14.71 -1.29
C SER A 330 -6.68 -14.82 0.13
N LEU A 331 -6.92 -13.69 0.78
CA LEU A 331 -7.37 -13.63 2.18
C LEU A 331 -8.64 -14.46 2.42
N GLY A 332 -9.62 -14.35 1.52
CA GLY A 332 -10.85 -15.16 1.63
C GLY A 332 -10.58 -16.66 1.57
N THR A 333 -9.69 -17.11 0.66
CA THR A 333 -9.27 -18.50 0.56
C THR A 333 -8.46 -18.94 1.78
N ASP A 334 -7.56 -18.08 2.27
CA ASP A 334 -6.71 -18.41 3.42
C ASP A 334 -7.54 -18.64 4.69
N VAL A 335 -8.49 -17.76 4.97
CA VAL A 335 -9.42 -17.94 6.11
C VAL A 335 -10.23 -19.23 5.98
N ALA A 336 -10.82 -19.49 4.81
CA ALA A 336 -11.64 -20.68 4.59
C ALA A 336 -10.84 -21.98 4.77
N GLU A 337 -9.64 -22.06 4.17
CA GLU A 337 -8.77 -23.22 4.26
C GLU A 337 -8.23 -23.44 5.69
N ASN A 338 -7.85 -22.36 6.39
CA ASN A 338 -7.40 -22.46 7.77
C ASN A 338 -8.54 -22.85 8.72
N ALA A 339 -9.77 -22.39 8.47
CA ALA A 339 -10.96 -22.81 9.23
C ALA A 339 -11.23 -24.31 9.07
N ILE A 340 -11.20 -24.80 7.82
CA ILE A 340 -11.34 -26.24 7.54
C ILE A 340 -10.21 -27.04 8.18
N ALA A 341 -8.97 -26.54 8.11
CA ALA A 341 -7.83 -27.22 8.69
C ALA A 341 -7.91 -27.27 10.23
N ALA A 342 -8.30 -26.17 10.89
CA ALA A 342 -8.46 -26.10 12.32
C ALA A 342 -9.58 -27.04 12.83
N ALA A 343 -10.67 -27.19 12.05
CA ALA A 343 -11.80 -28.03 12.44
C ALA A 343 -11.56 -29.53 12.17
N PHE A 344 -10.82 -29.88 11.11
CA PHE A 344 -10.79 -31.27 10.63
C PHE A 344 -9.39 -31.85 10.45
N ARG A 345 -8.34 -31.04 10.52
CA ARG A 345 -6.94 -31.46 10.21
C ARG A 345 -5.93 -31.07 11.28
N ASP A 346 -6.36 -30.49 12.40
CA ASP A 346 -5.46 -30.24 13.54
C ASP A 346 -5.11 -31.56 14.24
N PRO A 347 -3.83 -32.01 14.20
CA PRO A 347 -3.45 -33.34 14.72
C PRO A 347 -3.65 -33.50 16.24
N ARG A 348 -3.87 -32.42 16.95
CA ARG A 348 -4.08 -32.43 18.42
C ARG A 348 -5.49 -32.83 18.81
N PHE A 349 -6.45 -32.80 17.88
CA PHE A 349 -7.86 -32.96 18.14
C PHE A 349 -8.53 -33.85 17.08
N PRO A 350 -9.59 -34.61 17.44
CA PRO A 350 -10.41 -35.29 16.45
C PRO A 350 -11.18 -34.28 15.59
N ALA A 351 -11.62 -34.68 14.39
CA ALA A 351 -12.42 -33.84 13.53
C ALA A 351 -13.71 -33.35 14.22
N VAL A 352 -14.10 -32.10 13.98
CA VAL A 352 -15.33 -31.49 14.52
C VAL A 352 -16.54 -32.22 13.96
N THR A 353 -17.52 -32.53 14.83
CA THR A 353 -18.75 -33.21 14.45
C THR A 353 -19.94 -32.25 14.41
N PRO A 354 -21.01 -32.58 13.64
CA PRO A 354 -22.24 -31.78 13.63
C PRO A 354 -22.88 -31.60 15.02
N ALA A 355 -22.74 -32.57 15.90
CA ALA A 355 -23.33 -32.54 17.24
C ALA A 355 -22.63 -31.53 18.18
N GLU A 356 -21.32 -31.35 18.05
CA GLU A 356 -20.59 -30.41 18.88
C GLU A 356 -20.55 -28.97 18.31
N TRP A 357 -20.83 -28.81 17.00
CA TRP A 357 -20.72 -27.54 16.29
C TRP A 357 -21.45 -26.35 16.94
N PRO A 358 -22.69 -26.50 17.47
CA PRO A 358 -23.39 -25.40 18.12
C PRO A 358 -22.66 -24.77 19.33
N GLY A 359 -21.78 -25.55 19.98
CA GLY A 359 -20.98 -25.10 21.14
C GLY A 359 -19.61 -24.56 20.76
N VAL A 360 -19.23 -24.59 19.47
CA VAL A 360 -17.94 -24.11 19.00
C VAL A 360 -17.99 -22.60 18.72
N ARG A 361 -16.99 -21.87 19.20
CA ARG A 361 -16.74 -20.46 18.93
C ARG A 361 -15.50 -20.29 18.07
N LEU A 362 -15.54 -19.29 17.19
CA LEU A 362 -14.45 -18.99 16.28
C LEU A 362 -13.71 -17.69 16.67
N GLU A 363 -12.40 -17.72 16.52
CA GLU A 363 -11.55 -16.54 16.48
C GLU A 363 -10.80 -16.55 15.15
N VAL A 364 -10.74 -15.40 14.47
CA VAL A 364 -9.90 -15.17 13.29
C VAL A 364 -8.86 -14.12 13.64
N SER A 365 -7.59 -14.48 13.43
CA SER A 365 -6.44 -13.59 13.58
C SER A 365 -5.86 -13.28 12.21
N LEU A 366 -5.80 -12.00 11.83
CA LEU A 366 -5.17 -11.53 10.59
C LEU A 366 -3.79 -10.96 10.90
N LEU A 367 -2.78 -11.43 10.19
CA LEU A 367 -1.40 -10.97 10.30
C LEU A 367 -1.16 -9.81 9.34
N SER A 368 -0.49 -8.76 9.81
CA SER A 368 0.06 -7.74 8.91
C SER A 368 1.24 -8.31 8.11
N ALA A 369 1.61 -7.66 7.01
CA ALA A 369 2.85 -7.97 6.32
C ALA A 369 4.03 -7.86 7.29
N ALA A 370 4.89 -8.89 7.31
CA ALA A 370 6.09 -8.89 8.13
C ALA A 370 7.12 -7.91 7.54
N LYS A 371 7.64 -7.00 8.38
CA LYS A 371 8.65 -6.00 8.00
C LYS A 371 9.98 -6.30 8.65
N PRO A 372 11.12 -6.24 7.91
CA PRO A 372 12.44 -6.37 8.51
C PRO A 372 12.70 -5.27 9.54
N MET A 373 13.24 -5.66 10.69
CA MET A 373 13.71 -4.72 11.70
C MET A 373 15.16 -4.34 11.40
N ARG A 374 15.48 -3.05 11.47
CA ARG A 374 16.86 -2.55 11.42
C ARG A 374 17.28 -2.21 12.83
N PHE A 375 18.40 -2.75 13.25
CA PHE A 375 18.97 -2.50 14.57
C PHE A 375 20.49 -2.53 14.50
N ALA A 376 21.13 -1.69 15.32
CA ALA A 376 22.58 -1.59 15.37
C ALA A 376 23.19 -2.77 16.13
N ASP A 377 22.55 -3.19 17.21
CA ASP A 377 22.97 -4.27 18.08
C ASP A 377 21.77 -4.93 18.79
N GLU A 378 22.03 -5.88 19.68
CA GLU A 378 20.97 -6.60 20.42
C GLU A 378 20.20 -5.67 21.35
N GLU A 379 20.85 -4.68 21.97
CA GLU A 379 20.17 -3.75 22.90
C GLU A 379 19.19 -2.87 22.14
N ASP A 380 19.56 -2.39 20.96
CA ASP A 380 18.69 -1.62 20.09
C ASP A 380 17.50 -2.49 19.60
N LEU A 381 17.74 -3.75 19.20
CA LEU A 381 16.65 -4.69 18.87
C LEU A 381 15.68 -4.85 20.04
N LEU A 382 16.18 -5.07 21.25
CA LEU A 382 15.36 -5.24 22.44
C LEU A 382 14.57 -3.96 22.78
N ALA A 383 15.17 -2.78 22.56
CA ALA A 383 14.48 -1.50 22.78
C ALA A 383 13.28 -1.33 21.83
N GLN A 384 13.41 -1.77 20.57
CA GLN A 384 12.37 -1.65 19.55
C GLN A 384 11.22 -2.65 19.69
N LEU A 385 11.43 -3.81 20.35
CA LEU A 385 10.38 -4.83 20.52
C LEU A 385 9.32 -4.38 21.52
N ARG A 386 8.06 -4.62 21.19
CA ARG A 386 6.88 -4.29 22.01
C ARG A 386 6.18 -5.58 22.46
N PRO A 387 6.37 -6.00 23.72
CA PRO A 387 5.68 -7.17 24.28
C PRO A 387 4.16 -7.04 24.19
N GLY A 388 3.49 -8.14 23.85
CA GLY A 388 2.03 -8.19 23.67
C GLY A 388 1.51 -7.68 22.32
N GLU A 389 2.35 -6.93 21.58
CA GLU A 389 1.94 -6.35 20.29
C GLU A 389 2.65 -6.99 19.11
N ASP A 390 3.95 -7.25 19.26
CA ASP A 390 4.79 -7.72 18.15
C ASP A 390 4.77 -9.25 18.03
N GLY A 391 4.38 -9.73 16.85
CA GLY A 391 4.80 -11.03 16.36
C GLY A 391 6.20 -10.92 15.75
N VAL A 392 7.04 -11.90 15.97
CA VAL A 392 8.44 -11.88 15.53
C VAL A 392 8.74 -13.11 14.69
N ILE A 393 9.35 -12.89 13.53
CA ILE A 393 9.96 -13.94 12.70
C ILE A 393 11.46 -13.80 12.81
N LEU A 394 12.16 -14.91 13.00
CA LEU A 394 13.60 -15.01 12.94
C LEU A 394 14.01 -15.91 11.78
N GLU A 395 14.91 -15.42 10.94
CA GLU A 395 15.45 -16.14 9.78
C GLU A 395 16.98 -16.14 9.83
N HIS A 396 17.59 -17.28 9.63
CA HIS A 396 19.04 -17.42 9.56
C HIS A 396 19.42 -18.68 8.77
N GLU A 397 20.22 -18.55 7.72
CA GLU A 397 20.76 -19.66 6.89
C GLU A 397 19.69 -20.67 6.47
N GLY A 398 18.52 -20.18 5.99
CA GLY A 398 17.41 -21.01 5.53
C GLY A 398 16.54 -21.60 6.66
N ARG A 399 16.90 -21.40 7.91
CA ARG A 399 16.08 -21.76 9.08
C ARG A 399 15.18 -20.61 9.45
N ARG A 400 13.96 -20.92 9.84
CA ARG A 400 12.94 -19.92 10.16
C ARG A 400 12.05 -20.37 11.31
N ALA A 401 11.75 -19.46 12.22
CA ALA A 401 10.72 -19.65 13.23
C ALA A 401 9.95 -18.34 13.48
N THR A 402 8.78 -18.45 14.05
CA THR A 402 7.97 -17.29 14.47
C THR A 402 7.36 -17.53 15.84
N TYR A 403 7.13 -16.43 16.54
CA TYR A 403 6.22 -16.33 17.68
C TYR A 403 5.15 -15.28 17.41
N LEU A 404 3.90 -15.64 17.67
CA LEU A 404 2.75 -14.75 17.67
C LEU A 404 2.79 -13.83 18.90
N PRO A 405 2.11 -12.67 18.89
CA PRO A 405 2.07 -11.77 20.04
C PRO A 405 1.59 -12.41 21.34
N GLN A 406 0.73 -13.44 21.28
CA GLN A 406 0.26 -14.15 22.49
C GLN A 406 1.37 -14.84 23.28
N VAL A 407 2.49 -15.16 22.64
CA VAL A 407 3.62 -15.82 23.32
C VAL A 407 4.24 -14.91 24.38
N TRP A 408 4.07 -13.58 24.25
CA TRP A 408 4.50 -12.62 25.27
C TRP A 408 3.78 -12.80 26.61
N GLU A 409 2.57 -13.36 26.63
CA GLU A 409 1.84 -13.67 27.87
C GLU A 409 2.57 -14.73 28.72
N SER A 410 3.29 -15.65 28.06
CA SER A 410 4.05 -16.72 28.73
C SER A 410 5.53 -16.42 28.86
N ILE A 411 6.10 -15.55 28.00
CA ILE A 411 7.52 -15.18 27.99
C ILE A 411 7.63 -13.65 27.96
N ASN A 412 7.60 -13.02 29.15
CA ASN A 412 7.63 -11.55 29.25
C ASN A 412 9.03 -10.93 29.05
N ASP A 413 10.10 -11.70 29.27
CA ASP A 413 11.47 -11.24 29.09
C ASP A 413 11.85 -11.25 27.60
N LYS A 414 12.21 -10.09 27.03
CA LYS A 414 12.53 -9.93 25.61
C LYS A 414 13.74 -10.77 25.18
N ARG A 415 14.76 -10.89 26.01
CA ARG A 415 15.94 -11.72 25.73
C ARG A 415 15.61 -13.20 25.75
N GLN A 416 14.80 -13.61 26.71
CA GLN A 416 14.32 -15.00 26.77
C GLN A 416 13.47 -15.32 25.55
N PHE A 417 12.55 -14.41 25.18
CA PHE A 417 11.70 -14.57 23.99
C PHE A 417 12.51 -14.81 22.72
N LEU A 418 13.54 -13.99 22.47
CA LEU A 418 14.39 -14.14 21.28
C LEU A 418 15.25 -15.41 21.35
N ARG A 419 15.76 -15.80 22.51
CA ARG A 419 16.51 -17.05 22.68
C ARG A 419 15.64 -18.28 22.41
N GLU A 420 14.43 -18.31 22.96
CA GLU A 420 13.49 -19.41 22.71
C GLU A 420 13.05 -19.45 21.24
N LEU A 421 12.87 -18.28 20.61
CA LEU A 421 12.58 -18.20 19.18
C LEU A 421 13.73 -18.73 18.33
N ALA A 422 15.00 -18.40 18.66
CA ALA A 422 16.18 -18.93 18.01
C ALA A 422 16.28 -20.46 18.16
N ARG A 423 16.02 -20.97 19.39
CA ARG A 423 15.97 -22.43 19.64
C ARG A 423 14.86 -23.10 18.83
N LYS A 424 13.69 -22.49 18.73
CA LYS A 424 12.58 -22.97 17.89
C LYS A 424 12.96 -23.02 16.40
N ALA A 425 13.80 -22.09 15.93
CA ALA A 425 14.37 -22.11 14.58
C ALA A 425 15.46 -23.19 14.40
N GLY A 426 15.81 -23.92 15.44
CA GLY A 426 16.88 -24.91 15.40
C GLY A 426 18.28 -24.29 15.36
N LEU A 427 18.44 -23.07 15.84
CA LEU A 427 19.74 -22.41 15.91
C LEU A 427 20.49 -22.79 17.19
N PRO A 428 21.83 -22.81 17.15
CA PRO A 428 22.63 -23.12 18.34
C PRO A 428 22.50 -22.05 19.41
N ASP A 429 22.67 -22.45 20.67
CA ASP A 429 22.72 -21.52 21.78
C ASP A 429 23.88 -20.52 21.58
N GLY A 430 23.60 -19.22 21.80
CA GLY A 430 24.59 -18.15 21.62
C GLY A 430 24.73 -17.61 20.18
N VAL A 431 23.80 -17.94 19.26
CA VAL A 431 23.76 -17.31 17.95
C VAL A 431 23.69 -15.79 18.08
N ARG A 432 24.51 -15.06 17.32
CA ARG A 432 24.49 -13.59 17.33
C ARG A 432 23.28 -13.10 16.52
N LEU A 433 22.30 -12.50 17.19
CA LEU A 433 21.07 -12.00 16.56
C LEU A 433 21.35 -10.95 15.48
N ALA A 434 22.47 -10.20 15.58
CA ALA A 434 22.92 -9.27 14.53
C ALA A 434 23.24 -9.94 13.17
N ARG A 435 23.36 -11.28 13.12
CA ARG A 435 23.52 -12.05 11.87
C ARG A 435 22.21 -12.64 11.37
N CYS A 436 21.13 -12.47 12.11
CA CYS A 436 19.82 -12.99 11.75
C CYS A 436 18.98 -11.86 11.12
N THR A 437 18.11 -12.22 10.20
CA THR A 437 17.04 -11.34 9.76
C THR A 437 15.89 -11.47 10.76
N ILE A 438 15.55 -10.36 11.41
CA ILE A 438 14.40 -10.27 12.31
C ILE A 438 13.31 -9.49 11.60
N LEU A 439 12.12 -10.09 11.50
CA LEU A 439 10.96 -9.40 10.96
C LEU A 439 9.90 -9.28 12.04
N ARG A 440 9.19 -8.17 12.02
CA ARG A 440 8.09 -7.84 12.94
C ARG A 440 6.79 -7.77 12.18
N TYR A 441 5.70 -8.27 12.79
CA TYR A 441 4.34 -8.15 12.30
C TYR A 441 3.35 -7.91 13.45
N ARG A 442 2.16 -7.43 13.11
CA ARG A 442 1.04 -7.23 14.02
C ARG A 442 -0.06 -8.24 13.75
N VAL A 443 -0.88 -8.48 14.75
CA VAL A 443 -2.05 -9.34 14.64
C VAL A 443 -3.29 -8.58 15.08
N THR A 444 -4.31 -8.59 14.22
CA THR A 444 -5.65 -8.13 14.59
C THR A 444 -6.57 -9.32 14.74
N LYS A 445 -7.31 -9.37 15.82
CA LYS A 445 -8.17 -10.50 16.18
C LYS A 445 -9.63 -10.10 16.26
N TRP A 446 -10.48 -11.05 15.89
CA TRP A 446 -11.92 -10.96 16.05
C TRP A 446 -12.47 -12.29 16.54
N THR A 447 -13.40 -12.22 17.49
CA THR A 447 -14.06 -13.37 18.11
C THR A 447 -15.57 -13.24 17.96
N GLU A 448 -16.27 -14.39 17.88
CA GLU A 448 -17.74 -14.47 17.92
C GLU A 448 -18.32 -14.15 19.28
#